data_f97bf91a4b5e0cd4f0e0ce69c31f8e37
#
_entry.id   f97bf91a4b5e0cd4f0e0ce69c31f8e37
#
_cell.length_a   1.000
_cell.length_b   1.000
_cell.length_c   1.000
_cell.angle_alpha   90.00
_cell.angle_beta   90.00
_cell.angle_gamma   90.00
#
_symmetry.space_group_name_H-M   'P 1'
#
loop_
_entity.id
_entity.type
_entity.pdbx_description
1 polymer ?
#
loop_
_entity_poly.entity_id
_entity_poly.type
_entity_poly.pdbx_seq_one_letter_code
_entity_poly.pdbx_strand_id
1 'polypeptide(L)'
;MPKILTTVLLAWALWSAQQMVTKPEMPLDVVKLSIHETREACEERAVTRRQWQEDLYQQQIKDFDWNAKPWPTYMLRRQTFTCIPA
;
A
#
# COMPACT_ATOMS: atom_id res chain seq x y z
N MET A 1 35.74 7.01 8.67
CA MET A 1 34.83 8.12 8.38
C MET A 1 33.43 7.82 8.86
N PRO A 2 33.11 8.23 10.06
CA PRO A 2 31.78 7.92 10.62
C PRO A 2 30.61 8.56 9.85
N LYS A 3 30.85 9.65 9.15
CA LYS A 3 29.83 10.32 8.37
C LYS A 3 29.24 9.47 7.25
N ILE A 4 30.03 8.58 6.71
CA ILE A 4 29.59 7.70 5.63
C ILE A 4 28.52 6.73 6.13
N LEU A 5 28.73 6.21 7.34
CA LEU A 5 27.79 5.28 7.94
C LEU A 5 26.45 5.92 8.22
N THR A 6 26.46 7.17 8.67
CA THR A 6 25.24 7.93 8.95
C THR A 6 24.40 8.12 7.70
N THR A 7 25.05 8.39 6.57
CA THR A 7 24.36 8.62 5.30
C THR A 7 23.60 7.39 4.81
N VAL A 8 24.15 6.22 5.04
CA VAL A 8 23.57 4.95 4.57
C VAL A 8 22.23 4.64 5.26
N LEU A 9 21.98 5.23 6.42
CA LEU A 9 20.81 4.91 7.23
C LEU A 9 19.57 5.72 6.87
N LEU A 10 19.59 6.53 5.80
CA LEU A 10 18.54 7.48 5.50
C LEU A 10 17.62 7.08 4.34
N ALA A 11 17.53 5.79 4.04
CA ALA A 11 16.61 5.32 3.01
C ALA A 11 15.30 4.83 3.64
N TRP A 12 14.21 5.04 2.92
CA TRP A 12 12.88 4.60 3.32
C TRP A 12 12.24 3.80 2.20
N ALA A 13 11.65 2.67 2.55
CA ALA A 13 10.98 1.81 1.59
C ALA A 13 9.47 1.92 1.76
N LEU A 14 8.77 2.04 0.64
CA LEU A 14 7.31 1.99 0.61
C LEU A 14 6.88 0.56 0.31
N TRP A 15 6.13 -0.01 1.22
CA TRP A 15 5.60 -1.36 1.09
C TRP A 15 4.09 -1.33 0.93
N SER A 16 3.59 -2.23 0.11
CA SER A 16 2.17 -2.48 -0.06
C SER A 16 1.82 -3.84 0.51
N ALA A 17 0.72 -3.92 1.24
CA ALA A 17 0.17 -5.19 1.72
C ALA A 17 -1.29 -5.27 1.32
N GLN A 18 -1.70 -6.42 0.78
CA GLN A 18 -3.09 -6.72 0.48
C GLN A 18 -3.65 -7.62 1.57
N GLN A 19 -4.85 -7.31 2.02
CA GLN A 19 -5.51 -8.05 3.11
C GLN A 19 -6.92 -8.42 2.71
N MET A 20 -7.40 -9.55 3.20
CA MET A 20 -8.81 -9.89 3.09
C MET A 20 -9.61 -9.02 4.05
N VAL A 21 -10.73 -8.49 3.58
CA VAL A 21 -11.63 -7.70 4.42
C VAL A 21 -12.15 -8.53 5.60
N THR A 22 -12.37 -9.83 5.36
CA THR A 22 -12.86 -10.76 6.38
C THR A 22 -11.77 -11.26 7.33
N LYS A 23 -10.49 -11.12 6.96
CA LYS A 23 -9.34 -11.55 7.77
C LYS A 23 -8.23 -10.50 7.70
N PRO A 24 -8.46 -9.33 8.26
CA PRO A 24 -7.53 -8.20 8.09
C PRO A 24 -6.17 -8.41 8.75
N GLU A 25 -6.06 -9.33 9.71
CA GLU A 25 -4.80 -9.66 10.36
C GLU A 25 -3.84 -10.50 9.50
N MET A 26 -4.33 -11.03 8.39
CA MET A 26 -3.55 -11.91 7.52
C MET A 26 -3.33 -11.25 6.15
N PRO A 27 -2.16 -10.61 5.92
CA PRO A 27 -1.85 -10.05 4.60
C PRO A 27 -1.77 -11.15 3.56
N LEU A 28 -2.39 -10.91 2.39
CA LEU A 28 -2.34 -11.87 1.28
C LEU A 28 -1.06 -11.73 0.49
N ASP A 29 -0.55 -10.51 0.39
CA ASP A 29 0.61 -10.22 -0.43
C ASP A 29 1.30 -8.97 0.10
N VAL A 30 2.63 -9.02 0.21
CA VAL A 30 3.44 -7.92 0.70
C VAL A 30 4.53 -7.65 -0.32
N VAL A 31 4.54 -6.45 -0.89
CA VAL A 31 5.44 -6.08 -1.98
C VAL A 31 6.10 -4.74 -1.69
N LYS A 32 7.41 -4.66 -1.89
CA LYS A 32 8.13 -3.40 -1.86
C LYS A 32 7.92 -2.67 -3.18
N LEU A 33 7.37 -1.45 -3.13
CA LEU A 33 7.04 -0.68 -4.31
C LEU A 33 8.15 0.27 -4.75
N SER A 34 8.79 0.95 -3.80
CA SER A 34 9.78 1.97 -4.12
C SER A 34 10.68 2.25 -2.93
N ILE A 35 11.79 2.95 -3.19
CA ILE A 35 12.72 3.42 -2.16
C ILE A 35 12.88 4.93 -2.31
N HIS A 36 12.91 5.64 -1.19
CA HIS A 36 12.99 7.08 -1.12
C HIS A 36 14.10 7.51 -0.17
N GLU A 37 14.68 8.67 -0.41
CA GLU A 37 15.76 9.18 0.42
C GLU A 37 15.28 9.69 1.77
N THR A 38 14.04 10.15 1.85
CA THR A 38 13.49 10.68 3.09
C THR A 38 12.15 10.03 3.41
N ARG A 39 11.80 10.10 4.70
CA ARG A 39 10.50 9.63 5.16
C ARG A 39 9.37 10.44 4.52
N GLU A 40 9.57 11.76 4.42
CA GLU A 40 8.56 12.64 3.84
C GLU A 40 8.26 12.29 2.39
N ALA A 41 9.28 12.01 1.60
CA ALA A 41 9.09 11.58 0.21
C ALA A 41 8.34 10.25 0.13
N CYS A 42 8.65 9.31 1.00
CA CYS A 42 7.96 8.03 1.09
C CYS A 42 6.49 8.21 1.46
N GLU A 43 6.22 9.02 2.49
CA GLU A 43 4.85 9.28 2.96
C GLU A 43 4.02 9.99 1.89
N GLU A 44 4.61 10.92 1.18
CA GLU A 44 3.96 11.62 0.07
C GLU A 44 3.55 10.64 -1.04
N ARG A 45 4.44 9.72 -1.36
CA ARG A 45 4.14 8.68 -2.34
C ARG A 45 3.04 7.75 -1.84
N ALA A 46 3.06 7.42 -0.55
CA ALA A 46 2.03 6.58 0.07
C ALA A 46 0.64 7.23 -0.02
N VAL A 47 0.57 8.53 0.23
CA VAL A 47 -0.70 9.29 0.11
C VAL A 47 -1.22 9.23 -1.32
N THR A 48 -0.35 9.46 -2.30
CA THR A 48 -0.73 9.39 -3.72
C THR A 48 -1.26 8.01 -4.10
N ARG A 49 -0.61 6.96 -3.64
CA ARG A 49 -1.02 5.59 -3.92
C ARG A 49 -2.35 5.25 -3.25
N ARG A 50 -2.56 5.70 -2.02
CA ARG A 50 -3.83 5.49 -1.31
C ARG A 50 -4.98 6.18 -2.03
N GLN A 51 -4.77 7.42 -2.46
CA GLN A 51 -5.79 8.18 -3.17
C GLN A 51 -6.17 7.51 -4.49
N TRP A 52 -5.15 7.10 -5.25
CA TRP A 52 -5.37 6.40 -6.51
C TRP A 52 -6.17 5.11 -6.31
N GLN A 53 -5.80 4.35 -5.28
CA GLN A 53 -6.47 3.08 -4.96
C GLN A 53 -7.92 3.31 -4.53
N GLU A 54 -8.15 4.34 -3.72
CA GLU A 54 -9.49 4.69 -3.27
C GLU A 54 -10.37 5.12 -4.44
N ASP A 55 -9.86 5.94 -5.33
CA ASP A 55 -10.60 6.39 -6.51
C ASP A 55 -10.98 5.22 -7.41
N LEU A 56 -10.05 4.30 -7.61
CA LEU A 56 -10.28 3.10 -8.40
C LEU A 56 -11.37 2.23 -7.76
N TYR A 57 -11.29 2.04 -6.45
CA TYR A 57 -12.25 1.26 -5.71
C TYR A 57 -13.65 1.87 -5.80
N GLN A 58 -13.77 3.18 -5.60
CA GLN A 58 -15.06 3.87 -5.71
C GLN A 58 -15.65 3.74 -7.10
N GLN A 59 -14.82 3.78 -8.12
CA GLN A 59 -15.25 3.59 -9.49
C GLN A 59 -15.75 2.17 -9.74
N GLN A 60 -15.06 1.18 -9.17
CA GLN A 60 -15.45 -0.23 -9.31
C GLN A 60 -16.78 -0.53 -8.61
N ILE A 61 -16.99 -0.03 -7.40
CA ILE A 61 -18.23 -0.31 -6.65
C ILE A 61 -19.43 0.38 -7.24
N LYS A 62 -19.24 1.44 -8.01
CA LYS A 62 -20.33 2.20 -8.62
C LYS A 62 -21.16 1.36 -9.59
N ASP A 63 -20.49 0.50 -10.35
CA ASP A 63 -21.12 -0.35 -11.37
C ASP A 63 -21.27 -1.80 -10.92
N PHE A 64 -20.99 -2.08 -9.66
CA PHE A 64 -20.98 -3.44 -9.14
C PHE A 64 -22.39 -3.94 -8.82
N ASP A 65 -22.71 -5.14 -9.27
CA ASP A 65 -23.97 -5.80 -8.94
C ASP A 65 -23.82 -6.51 -7.58
N TRP A 66 -24.32 -5.87 -6.54
CA TRP A 66 -24.22 -6.37 -5.17
C TRP A 66 -25.02 -7.66 -4.92
N ASN A 67 -25.90 -8.01 -5.83
CA ASN A 67 -26.69 -9.24 -5.73
C ASN A 67 -25.99 -10.42 -6.37
N ALA A 68 -25.00 -10.19 -7.20
CA ALA A 68 -24.24 -11.25 -7.86
C ALA A 68 -23.26 -11.89 -6.90
N LYS A 69 -23.27 -13.21 -6.81
CA LYS A 69 -22.34 -13.98 -5.95
C LYS A 69 -21.80 -15.17 -6.70
N PRO A 70 -20.54 -15.58 -6.38
CA PRO A 70 -19.64 -15.01 -5.36
C PRO A 70 -19.05 -13.67 -5.80
N TRP A 71 -18.76 -12.82 -4.82
CA TRP A 71 -18.13 -11.52 -5.10
C TRP A 71 -16.71 -11.72 -5.62
N PRO A 72 -16.27 -10.87 -6.57
CA PRO A 72 -14.89 -10.96 -7.07
C PRO A 72 -13.87 -10.66 -5.97
N THR A 73 -12.67 -11.20 -6.12
CA THR A 73 -11.62 -11.08 -5.12
C THR A 73 -11.26 -9.62 -4.81
N TYR A 74 -11.29 -8.73 -5.81
CA TYR A 74 -10.95 -7.34 -5.57
C TYR A 74 -11.91 -6.63 -4.60
N MET A 75 -13.14 -7.11 -4.48
CA MET A 75 -14.11 -6.59 -3.53
C MET A 75 -13.86 -7.07 -2.10
N LEU A 76 -13.07 -8.14 -1.96
CA LEU A 76 -12.76 -8.74 -0.67
C LEU A 76 -11.37 -8.38 -0.16
N ARG A 77 -10.58 -7.64 -0.94
CA ARG A 77 -9.22 -7.25 -0.58
C ARG A 77 -9.14 -5.78 -0.24
N ARG A 78 -8.30 -5.48 0.74
CA ARG A 78 -7.93 -4.11 1.07
C ARG A 78 -6.43 -3.98 0.94
N GLN A 79 -5.98 -2.91 0.30
CA GLN A 79 -4.57 -2.62 0.13
C GLN A 79 -4.15 -1.51 1.08
N THR A 80 -3.01 -1.71 1.75
CA THR A 80 -2.42 -0.72 2.65
C THR A 80 -1.01 -0.38 2.19
N PHE A 81 -0.53 0.81 2.57
CA PHE A 81 0.79 1.31 2.21
C PHE A 81 1.51 1.78 3.46
N THR A 82 2.74 1.34 3.64
CA THR A 82 3.52 1.63 4.84
C THR A 82 4.95 2.00 4.47
N CYS A 83 5.48 3.04 5.10
CA CYS A 83 6.88 3.45 4.96
C CYS A 83 7.68 2.88 6.10
N ILE A 84 8.75 2.15 5.79
CA ILE A 84 9.65 1.59 6.78
C ILE A 84 11.08 1.94 6.42
N PRO A 85 11.98 2.12 7.40
CA PRO A 85 13.41 2.30 7.13
C PRO A 85 13.94 1.13 6.30
N ALA A 86 14.65 1.48 5.26
CA ALA A 86 15.18 0.46 4.34
C ALA A 86 16.51 -0.11 4.83
#